data_1f8d6cd479322d1eb5a7a849a25328e9
#
_entry.id   1f8d6cd479322d1eb5a7a849a25328e9
#
_cell.length_a   1.000
_cell.length_b   1.000
_cell.length_c   1.000
_cell.angle_alpha   90.00
_cell.angle_beta   90.00
_cell.angle_gamma   90.00
#
_symmetry.space_group_name_H-M   'P 1'
#
loop_
_entity.id
_entity.type
_entity.pdbx_description
1 polymer ?
#
loop_
_entity_poly.entity_id
_entity_poly.type
_entity_poly.pdbx_seq_one_letter_code
_entity_poly.pdbx_strand_id
1 'polypeptide(L)'
;MWSDNIAERDYLGFDVHANLIKGLIDEPGILPITIGVFGDWGSGKSSIMESLKRAYDDENDKTTVCLQFNGWVLEGYDDAKAALIESILKSFEENKSLPRKAKNKIKELAKSVNWMRAIGFGVKNVAAPIVAASLTGGLSPGPQIFEWIKSLSSDPQQITDAIKGLDYDKFKKKYLKESDSVKLEEQYQMVRKFRDDFKEMLDDANIKKLIVLIDDLDRCLPDRIIDNLEAIKLFLNVDNTAFVIGADQRIVRDAIRHRYKDLIDRDEAEENKRVVVDYLEKLIQIPYNLPKLSESEVETYITLLFCEDEFGKDRMGDVTESFKEFRKNDRYSVFGIEQVKSMVTASAVKKRLEEKVTLISKLSPLIAGNLDGNPRQIKRFLNTFVLRKKLADVAKLTNFRVDILAKLMILEYAEQSMFTELYKWQSQNKGYAIPLKELEKKNEDEEHEISDKYKNWKNPKIITWLDSDPKLADVDLRDYFWISRDRLESMSDAMTPPIVTSTINSLMVNGQAEALIHQKIKHDVLGLQDNLQHELYSQLAKRAGANNSERKQIFNLFEYMIDDGCPCGNDFHTLCSTVSYKKVPALKVIVNRIADSHDEYKDLKE
;
A
#
# COMPACT_ATOMS: atom_id res chain seq x y z
N MET A 1 -22.57 -0.05 -5.00
CA MET A 1 -21.23 -0.30 -4.43
C MET A 1 -20.30 -0.74 -5.55
N TRP A 2 -19.04 -0.32 -5.52
CA TRP A 2 -18.09 -0.51 -6.62
C TRP A 2 -17.04 -1.55 -6.28
N SER A 3 -16.78 -2.46 -7.23
CA SER A 3 -15.76 -3.51 -7.11
C SER A 3 -14.34 -2.94 -7.21
N ASP A 4 -13.39 -3.55 -6.48
CA ASP A 4 -11.96 -3.25 -6.57
C ASP A 4 -11.29 -3.86 -7.82
N ASN A 5 -12.04 -4.56 -8.66
CA ASN A 5 -11.54 -5.16 -9.89
C ASN A 5 -11.13 -4.09 -10.92
N ILE A 6 -10.37 -4.52 -11.91
CA ILE A 6 -10.01 -3.72 -13.08
C ILE A 6 -11.31 -3.20 -13.71
N ALA A 7 -11.36 -1.91 -14.00
CA ALA A 7 -12.54 -1.29 -14.57
C ALA A 7 -12.78 -1.79 -16.00
N GLU A 8 -13.99 -2.26 -16.28
CA GLU A 8 -14.39 -2.68 -17.63
C GLU A 8 -14.46 -1.48 -18.59
N ARG A 9 -14.65 -0.27 -18.05
CA ARG A 9 -14.75 0.99 -18.76
C ARG A 9 -13.80 2.03 -18.19
N ASP A 10 -13.23 2.84 -19.06
CA ASP A 10 -12.31 3.90 -18.67
C ASP A 10 -13.09 5.14 -18.20
N TYR A 11 -13.23 5.30 -16.86
CA TYR A 11 -13.79 6.49 -16.22
C TYR A 11 -12.74 7.55 -15.85
N LEU A 12 -11.46 7.26 -16.11
CA LEU A 12 -10.34 8.10 -15.72
C LEU A 12 -9.65 8.78 -16.92
N GLY A 13 -9.97 8.33 -18.15
CA GLY A 13 -9.26 8.76 -19.35
C GLY A 13 -7.89 8.11 -19.49
N PHE A 14 -7.68 6.93 -18.91
CA PHE A 14 -6.40 6.21 -18.91
C PHE A 14 -6.04 5.62 -20.28
N ASP A 15 -6.99 5.53 -21.20
CA ASP A 15 -6.73 5.19 -22.59
C ASP A 15 -5.66 6.10 -23.23
N VAL A 16 -5.54 7.36 -22.79
CA VAL A 16 -4.49 8.29 -23.25
C VAL A 16 -3.11 7.80 -22.86
N HIS A 17 -2.96 7.27 -21.64
CA HIS A 17 -1.68 6.72 -21.14
C HIS A 17 -1.33 5.42 -21.83
N ALA A 18 -2.30 4.53 -22.04
CA ALA A 18 -2.12 3.29 -22.80
C ALA A 18 -1.71 3.57 -24.25
N ASN A 19 -2.36 4.53 -24.91
CA ASN A 19 -2.04 4.94 -26.27
C ASN A 19 -0.65 5.61 -26.39
N LEU A 20 -0.23 6.37 -25.38
CA LEU A 20 1.13 6.89 -25.32
C LEU A 20 2.17 5.77 -25.28
N ILE A 21 1.98 4.80 -24.38
CA ILE A 21 2.90 3.65 -24.25
C ILE A 21 2.90 2.84 -25.55
N LYS A 22 1.72 2.62 -26.15
CA LYS A 22 1.61 1.95 -27.44
C LYS A 22 2.38 2.70 -28.53
N GLY A 23 2.20 4.02 -28.63
CA GLY A 23 2.90 4.85 -29.60
C GLY A 23 4.43 4.78 -29.45
N LEU A 24 4.95 4.74 -28.21
CA LEU A 24 6.36 4.55 -27.96
C LEU A 24 6.87 3.17 -28.42
N ILE A 25 6.11 2.11 -28.15
CA ILE A 25 6.49 0.74 -28.58
C ILE A 25 6.45 0.61 -30.11
N ASP A 26 5.54 1.32 -30.75
CA ASP A 26 5.32 1.26 -32.20
C ASP A 26 6.29 2.16 -32.99
N GLU A 27 7.10 2.98 -32.30
CA GLU A 27 8.07 3.85 -32.94
C GLU A 27 9.16 3.04 -33.66
N PRO A 28 9.45 3.32 -34.94
CA PRO A 28 10.42 2.57 -35.72
C PRO A 28 11.83 2.60 -35.09
N GLY A 29 12.42 1.43 -34.89
CA GLY A 29 13.78 1.29 -34.37
C GLY A 29 13.94 1.44 -32.87
N ILE A 30 12.84 1.55 -32.11
CA ILE A 30 12.88 1.68 -30.63
C ILE A 30 13.13 0.33 -29.95
N LEU A 31 12.70 -0.77 -30.56
CA LEU A 31 12.85 -2.11 -29.98
C LEU A 31 14.29 -2.63 -30.07
N PRO A 32 14.79 -3.33 -29.07
CA PRO A 32 14.11 -3.76 -27.84
C PRO A 32 13.97 -2.65 -26.80
N ILE A 33 12.84 -2.63 -26.04
CA ILE A 33 12.57 -1.60 -25.04
C ILE A 33 11.95 -2.17 -23.77
N THR A 34 12.25 -1.54 -22.62
CA THR A 34 11.60 -1.80 -21.33
C THR A 34 11.03 -0.51 -20.76
N ILE A 35 9.73 -0.50 -20.53
CA ILE A 35 8.96 0.63 -19.98
C ILE A 35 8.47 0.25 -18.59
N GLY A 36 8.78 1.06 -17.59
CA GLY A 36 8.22 0.92 -16.24
C GLY A 36 7.00 1.82 -16.08
N VAL A 37 5.83 1.26 -15.85
CA VAL A 37 4.61 1.99 -15.51
C VAL A 37 4.49 2.04 -13.99
N PHE A 38 4.89 3.16 -13.42
CA PHE A 38 5.00 3.33 -11.99
C PHE A 38 3.85 4.13 -11.38
N GLY A 39 3.43 3.74 -10.21
CA GLY A 39 2.42 4.43 -9.43
C GLY A 39 2.08 3.66 -8.16
N ASP A 40 1.44 4.36 -7.22
CA ASP A 40 1.01 3.78 -5.95
C ASP A 40 0.02 2.63 -6.16
N TRP A 41 -0.15 1.81 -5.13
CA TRP A 41 -1.16 0.74 -5.18
C TRP A 41 -2.56 1.33 -5.36
N GLY A 42 -3.25 0.88 -6.41
CA GLY A 42 -4.59 1.39 -6.76
C GLY A 42 -4.61 2.63 -7.65
N SER A 43 -3.45 3.08 -8.15
CA SER A 43 -3.33 4.23 -9.07
C SER A 43 -3.86 3.96 -10.48
N GLY A 44 -4.13 2.69 -10.86
CA GLY A 44 -4.67 2.33 -12.17
C GLY A 44 -3.67 1.66 -13.11
N LYS A 45 -2.48 1.25 -12.65
CA LYS A 45 -1.47 0.51 -13.45
C LYS A 45 -2.08 -0.65 -14.25
N SER A 46 -2.81 -1.52 -13.54
CA SER A 46 -3.48 -2.68 -14.15
C SER A 46 -4.50 -2.31 -15.22
N SER A 47 -5.21 -1.18 -15.04
CA SER A 47 -6.17 -0.68 -16.03
C SER A 47 -5.47 -0.23 -17.31
N ILE A 48 -4.30 0.42 -17.20
CA ILE A 48 -3.48 0.83 -18.34
C ILE A 48 -2.93 -0.40 -19.07
N MET A 49 -2.45 -1.42 -18.33
CA MET A 49 -1.99 -2.68 -18.91
C MET A 49 -3.09 -3.38 -19.71
N GLU A 50 -4.29 -3.44 -19.15
CA GLU A 50 -5.45 -4.03 -19.80
C GLU A 50 -5.90 -3.25 -21.04
N SER A 51 -5.89 -1.89 -20.97
CA SER A 51 -6.18 -1.04 -22.13
C SER A 51 -5.13 -1.20 -23.22
N LEU A 52 -3.85 -1.30 -22.86
CA LEU A 52 -2.76 -1.52 -23.79
C LEU A 52 -2.89 -2.88 -24.48
N LYS A 53 -3.20 -3.94 -23.71
CA LYS A 53 -3.43 -5.27 -24.26
C LYS A 53 -4.59 -5.28 -25.24
N ARG A 54 -5.74 -4.70 -24.86
CA ARG A 54 -6.90 -4.58 -25.74
C ARG A 54 -6.58 -3.82 -27.04
N ALA A 55 -5.82 -2.73 -26.93
CA ALA A 55 -5.44 -1.95 -28.11
C ALA A 55 -4.63 -2.76 -29.13
N TYR A 56 -3.75 -3.68 -28.68
CA TYR A 56 -3.03 -4.60 -29.58
C TYR A 56 -3.90 -5.76 -30.08
N ASP A 57 -4.75 -6.32 -29.22
CA ASP A 57 -5.65 -7.41 -29.60
C ASP A 57 -6.68 -6.94 -30.65
N ASP A 58 -7.21 -5.71 -30.52
CA ASP A 58 -8.20 -5.12 -31.44
C ASP A 58 -7.62 -4.82 -32.84
N GLU A 59 -6.30 -4.57 -32.95
CA GLU A 59 -5.64 -4.40 -34.26
C GLU A 59 -5.61 -5.68 -35.09
N ASN A 60 -5.74 -6.84 -34.42
CA ASN A 60 -5.75 -8.17 -35.05
C ASN A 60 -4.55 -8.40 -35.99
N ASP A 61 -3.41 -7.76 -35.69
CA ASP A 61 -2.17 -7.94 -36.44
C ASP A 61 -1.50 -9.26 -36.05
N LYS A 62 -1.48 -10.21 -36.96
CA LYS A 62 -0.88 -11.55 -36.75
C LYS A 62 0.63 -11.53 -36.55
N THR A 63 1.29 -10.42 -36.85
CA THR A 63 2.76 -10.28 -36.67
C THR A 63 3.10 -9.65 -35.32
N THR A 64 2.10 -9.19 -34.55
CA THR A 64 2.24 -8.64 -33.23
C THR A 64 1.62 -9.58 -32.20
N VAL A 65 2.37 -9.89 -31.14
CA VAL A 65 1.91 -10.74 -30.02
C VAL A 65 2.04 -9.95 -28.73
N CYS A 66 0.91 -9.77 -28.02
CA CYS A 66 0.87 -9.11 -26.72
C CYS A 66 0.48 -10.12 -25.63
N LEU A 67 1.40 -10.40 -24.71
CA LEU A 67 1.22 -11.32 -23.59
C LEU A 67 1.13 -10.54 -22.30
N GLN A 68 0.26 -10.98 -21.39
CA GLN A 68 0.11 -10.36 -20.07
C GLN A 68 0.30 -11.40 -18.98
N PHE A 69 1.16 -11.07 -18.01
CA PHE A 69 1.47 -11.89 -16.85
C PHE A 69 1.24 -11.10 -15.56
N ASN A 70 0.77 -11.80 -14.55
CA ASN A 70 0.72 -11.27 -13.20
C ASN A 70 1.97 -11.76 -12.45
N GLY A 71 2.82 -10.83 -12.02
CA GLY A 71 4.07 -11.12 -11.31
C GLY A 71 3.86 -11.95 -10.05
N TRP A 72 2.78 -11.70 -9.31
CA TRP A 72 2.45 -12.43 -8.08
C TRP A 72 2.15 -13.92 -8.31
N VAL A 73 1.57 -14.29 -9.44
CA VAL A 73 1.35 -15.72 -9.78
C VAL A 73 2.67 -16.47 -9.92
N LEU A 74 3.75 -15.78 -10.29
CA LEU A 74 5.08 -16.35 -10.40
C LEU A 74 5.79 -16.56 -9.05
N GLU A 75 5.25 -16.03 -7.96
CA GLU A 75 5.81 -16.16 -6.60
C GLU A 75 5.82 -17.61 -6.09
N GLY A 76 4.84 -18.41 -6.48
CA GLY A 76 4.70 -19.81 -6.06
C GLY A 76 5.73 -20.77 -6.67
N TYR A 77 6.60 -20.33 -7.57
CA TYR A 77 7.61 -21.15 -8.21
C TYR A 77 8.98 -20.98 -7.51
N ASP A 78 9.71 -22.07 -7.34
CA ASP A 78 11.06 -22.04 -6.75
C ASP A 78 12.04 -21.20 -7.57
N ASP A 79 11.84 -21.15 -8.89
CA ASP A 79 12.61 -20.37 -9.86
C ASP A 79 11.68 -19.44 -10.67
N ALA A 80 11.52 -18.21 -10.23
CA ALA A 80 10.67 -17.21 -10.90
C ALA A 80 11.18 -16.84 -12.29
N LYS A 81 12.52 -16.89 -12.53
CA LYS A 81 13.12 -16.59 -13.83
C LYS A 81 12.70 -17.62 -14.87
N ALA A 82 12.87 -18.90 -14.52
CA ALA A 82 12.45 -19.99 -15.39
C ALA A 82 10.93 -19.99 -15.59
N ALA A 83 10.15 -19.71 -14.55
CA ALA A 83 8.70 -19.66 -14.64
C ALA A 83 8.19 -18.58 -15.61
N LEU A 84 8.78 -17.38 -15.60
CA LEU A 84 8.43 -16.32 -16.56
C LEU A 84 8.75 -16.76 -17.99
N ILE A 85 9.96 -17.30 -18.24
CA ILE A 85 10.37 -17.76 -19.56
C ILE A 85 9.47 -18.91 -20.05
N GLU A 86 9.20 -19.89 -19.19
CA GLU A 86 8.29 -21.00 -19.49
C GLU A 86 6.87 -20.52 -19.82
N SER A 87 6.38 -19.52 -19.09
CA SER A 87 5.05 -18.93 -19.32
C SER A 87 4.97 -18.25 -20.69
N ILE A 88 6.02 -17.54 -21.08
CA ILE A 88 6.13 -16.94 -22.43
C ILE A 88 6.15 -18.05 -23.49
N LEU A 89 7.00 -19.05 -23.34
CA LEU A 89 7.11 -20.17 -24.31
C LEU A 89 5.79 -20.96 -24.40
N LYS A 90 5.13 -21.21 -23.29
CA LYS A 90 3.83 -21.90 -23.24
C LYS A 90 2.75 -21.12 -23.98
N SER A 91 2.70 -19.79 -23.81
CA SER A 91 1.76 -18.93 -24.53
C SER A 91 1.94 -19.04 -26.05
N PHE A 92 3.18 -19.22 -26.52
CA PHE A 92 3.46 -19.52 -27.94
C PHE A 92 3.07 -20.95 -28.29
N GLU A 93 3.32 -21.95 -27.46
CA GLU A 93 2.96 -23.35 -27.74
C GLU A 93 1.45 -23.55 -27.92
N GLU A 94 0.64 -22.82 -27.14
CA GLU A 94 -0.81 -22.85 -27.23
C GLU A 94 -1.37 -22.20 -28.51
N ASN A 95 -0.56 -21.41 -29.20
CA ASN A 95 -0.94 -20.79 -30.48
C ASN A 95 -0.94 -21.82 -31.58
N LYS A 96 -2.13 -22.29 -31.97
CA LYS A 96 -2.33 -23.34 -32.99
C LYS A 96 -1.88 -22.91 -34.41
N SER A 97 -1.81 -21.60 -34.69
CA SER A 97 -1.48 -21.04 -36.00
C SER A 97 0.03 -20.99 -36.28
N LEU A 98 0.89 -21.27 -35.31
CA LEU A 98 2.34 -21.22 -35.51
C LEU A 98 2.86 -22.31 -36.46
N PRO A 99 3.86 -21.98 -37.33
CA PRO A 99 4.54 -22.92 -38.19
C PRO A 99 5.22 -24.05 -37.40
N ARG A 100 5.33 -25.24 -38.01
CA ARG A 100 5.96 -26.42 -37.38
C ARG A 100 7.40 -26.15 -36.94
N LYS A 101 8.15 -25.35 -37.71
CA LYS A 101 9.54 -24.97 -37.41
C LYS A 101 9.61 -24.18 -36.09
N ALA A 102 8.77 -23.14 -35.91
CA ALA A 102 8.69 -22.37 -34.69
C ALA A 102 8.28 -23.24 -33.47
N LYS A 103 7.32 -24.16 -33.63
CA LYS A 103 6.93 -25.12 -32.56
C LYS A 103 8.09 -26.04 -32.14
N ASN A 104 8.91 -26.50 -33.07
CA ASN A 104 10.10 -27.29 -32.73
C ASN A 104 11.10 -26.45 -31.92
N LYS A 105 11.32 -25.20 -32.30
CA LYS A 105 12.23 -24.29 -31.63
C LYS A 105 11.75 -23.96 -30.20
N ILE A 106 10.45 -23.78 -30.00
CA ILE A 106 9.83 -23.59 -28.64
C ILE A 106 10.18 -24.79 -27.75
N LYS A 107 10.10 -26.02 -28.26
CA LYS A 107 10.46 -27.22 -27.49
C LYS A 107 11.95 -27.30 -27.15
N GLU A 108 12.82 -26.82 -28.03
CA GLU A 108 14.25 -26.73 -27.76
C GLU A 108 14.55 -25.66 -26.70
N LEU A 109 13.92 -24.51 -26.80
CA LEU A 109 14.02 -23.44 -25.83
C LEU A 109 13.52 -23.89 -24.43
N ALA A 110 12.39 -24.60 -24.35
CA ALA A 110 11.89 -25.16 -23.09
C ALA A 110 12.88 -26.15 -22.45
N LYS A 111 13.58 -26.98 -23.26
CA LYS A 111 14.65 -27.85 -22.76
C LYS A 111 15.83 -27.04 -22.21
N SER A 112 16.22 -25.95 -22.89
CA SER A 112 17.27 -25.04 -22.43
C SER A 112 16.94 -24.37 -21.09
N VAL A 113 15.69 -23.99 -20.88
CA VAL A 113 15.20 -23.42 -19.59
C VAL A 113 15.31 -24.46 -18.46
N ASN A 114 14.88 -25.70 -18.72
CA ASN A 114 14.98 -26.78 -17.75
C ASN A 114 16.45 -27.09 -17.37
N TRP A 115 17.34 -27.00 -18.34
CA TRP A 115 18.76 -27.20 -18.11
C TRP A 115 19.37 -26.01 -17.32
N MET A 116 19.02 -24.76 -17.63
CA MET A 116 19.42 -23.58 -16.85
C MET A 116 18.98 -23.71 -15.37
N ARG A 117 17.79 -24.25 -15.13
CA ARG A 117 17.30 -24.56 -13.77
C ARG A 117 18.16 -25.64 -13.09
N ALA A 118 18.50 -26.72 -13.81
CA ALA A 118 19.26 -27.84 -13.27
C ALA A 118 20.69 -27.46 -12.84
N ILE A 119 21.32 -26.49 -13.53
CA ILE A 119 22.66 -25.99 -13.14
C ILE A 119 22.64 -24.88 -12.09
N GLY A 120 21.48 -24.61 -11.52
CA GLY A 120 21.35 -23.63 -10.43
C GLY A 120 21.41 -22.17 -10.87
N PHE A 121 20.95 -21.87 -12.10
CA PHE A 121 20.84 -20.49 -12.59
C PHE A 121 19.99 -19.58 -11.68
N GLY A 122 19.15 -20.18 -10.85
CA GLY A 122 18.32 -19.52 -9.82
C GLY A 122 18.93 -19.47 -8.42
N VAL A 123 20.11 -20.06 -8.15
CA VAL A 123 20.71 -20.09 -6.81
C VAL A 123 21.40 -18.76 -6.50
N LYS A 124 21.18 -18.26 -5.28
CA LYS A 124 21.52 -16.93 -4.72
C LYS A 124 22.93 -16.39 -5.06
N ASN A 125 23.88 -17.22 -5.46
CA ASN A 125 25.28 -16.85 -5.65
C ASN A 125 25.72 -16.66 -7.11
N VAL A 126 24.85 -16.94 -8.12
CA VAL A 126 25.23 -16.95 -9.54
C VAL A 126 24.61 -15.78 -10.31
N ALA A 127 23.52 -15.21 -9.83
CA ALA A 127 22.81 -14.13 -10.52
C ALA A 127 23.53 -12.77 -10.43
N ALA A 128 24.16 -12.46 -9.31
CA ALA A 128 24.95 -11.22 -9.16
C ALA A 128 26.05 -11.07 -10.21
N PRO A 129 26.81 -12.11 -10.56
CA PRO A 129 27.78 -12.09 -11.64
C PRO A 129 27.20 -11.75 -13.03
N ILE A 130 26.06 -12.30 -13.40
CA ILE A 130 25.46 -12.10 -14.73
C ILE A 130 24.91 -10.69 -14.91
N VAL A 131 24.32 -10.13 -13.84
CA VAL A 131 23.83 -8.74 -13.83
C VAL A 131 24.99 -7.76 -14.03
N ALA A 132 26.08 -7.98 -13.33
CA ALA A 132 27.27 -7.13 -13.46
C ALA A 132 27.94 -7.27 -14.84
N ALA A 133 27.95 -8.44 -15.43
CA ALA A 133 28.52 -8.68 -16.76
C ALA A 133 27.80 -7.95 -17.88
N SER A 134 26.48 -7.88 -17.81
CA SER A 134 25.72 -7.11 -18.82
C SER A 134 25.84 -5.60 -18.63
N LEU A 135 26.23 -5.13 -17.44
CA LEU A 135 26.54 -3.71 -17.16
C LEU A 135 27.93 -3.30 -17.67
N THR A 136 28.83 -4.26 -17.82
CA THR A 136 30.23 -4.04 -18.23
C THR A 136 30.53 -4.55 -19.63
N GLY A 137 29.51 -4.77 -20.46
CA GLY A 137 29.71 -5.29 -21.84
C GLY A 137 30.16 -6.75 -21.91
N GLY A 138 29.85 -7.55 -20.87
CA GLY A 138 30.14 -8.99 -20.86
C GLY A 138 31.02 -9.47 -19.69
N LEU A 139 31.50 -8.59 -18.83
CA LEU A 139 32.30 -8.93 -17.66
C LEU A 139 31.45 -8.89 -16.39
N SER A 140 31.39 -10.00 -15.67
CA SER A 140 30.67 -10.11 -14.39
C SER A 140 31.60 -9.87 -13.21
N PRO A 141 31.39 -8.85 -12.37
CA PRO A 141 32.07 -8.74 -11.10
C PRO A 141 31.37 -9.61 -10.05
N GLY A 142 32.02 -10.71 -9.61
CA GLY A 142 31.72 -11.31 -8.31
C GLY A 142 32.16 -10.37 -7.17
N PRO A 143 31.82 -10.67 -5.91
CA PRO A 143 32.20 -9.85 -4.74
C PRO A 143 33.68 -9.46 -4.73
N GLN A 144 34.55 -10.31 -5.25
CA GLN A 144 35.99 -10.07 -5.34
C GLN A 144 36.38 -9.06 -6.44
N ILE A 145 35.58 -8.92 -7.49
CA ILE A 145 35.76 -7.91 -8.53
C ILE A 145 35.28 -6.55 -8.04
N PHE A 146 34.24 -6.50 -7.24
CA PHE A 146 33.76 -5.27 -6.60
C PHE A 146 34.81 -4.68 -5.65
N GLU A 147 35.46 -5.50 -4.84
CA GLU A 147 36.60 -5.11 -4.00
C GLU A 147 37.77 -4.60 -4.84
N TRP A 148 38.03 -5.21 -5.97
CA TRP A 148 39.09 -4.77 -6.88
C TRP A 148 38.73 -3.47 -7.62
N ILE A 149 37.51 -3.29 -8.12
CA ILE A 149 37.01 -2.04 -8.71
C ILE A 149 37.08 -0.91 -7.68
N LYS A 150 36.71 -1.18 -6.43
CA LYS A 150 36.80 -0.24 -5.34
C LYS A 150 38.25 0.15 -4.99
N SER A 151 39.19 -0.74 -5.19
CA SER A 151 40.62 -0.49 -4.96
C SER A 151 41.28 0.37 -6.06
N LEU A 152 40.64 0.54 -7.21
CA LEU A 152 41.23 1.21 -8.37
C LEU A 152 41.06 2.73 -8.37
N SER A 153 39.96 3.26 -7.90
CA SER A 153 39.73 4.72 -7.74
C SER A 153 38.25 5.02 -7.40
N SER A 154 38.02 6.17 -6.76
CA SER A 154 36.68 6.79 -6.59
C SER A 154 36.23 7.60 -7.82
N ASP A 155 36.97 7.60 -8.90
CA ASP A 155 36.65 8.33 -10.13
C ASP A 155 35.96 7.44 -11.17
N PRO A 156 34.69 7.71 -11.56
CA PRO A 156 33.94 6.91 -12.50
C PRO A 156 34.58 6.76 -13.89
N GLN A 157 35.35 7.75 -14.35
CA GLN A 157 36.05 7.67 -15.64
C GLN A 157 37.23 6.72 -15.61
N GLN A 158 38.01 6.72 -14.52
CA GLN A 158 39.12 5.79 -14.34
C GLN A 158 38.66 4.35 -14.18
N ILE A 159 37.48 4.14 -13.52
CA ILE A 159 36.86 2.83 -13.42
C ILE A 159 36.46 2.32 -14.81
N THR A 160 35.86 3.17 -15.65
CA THR A 160 35.44 2.80 -17.00
C THR A 160 36.63 2.46 -17.91
N ASP A 161 37.72 3.19 -17.80
CA ASP A 161 38.94 2.95 -18.60
C ASP A 161 39.71 1.71 -18.11
N ALA A 162 39.73 1.47 -16.81
CA ALA A 162 40.31 0.26 -16.23
C ALA A 162 39.54 -1.02 -16.65
N ILE A 163 38.20 -0.93 -16.75
CA ILE A 163 37.35 -2.03 -17.20
C ILE A 163 37.57 -2.31 -18.71
N LYS A 164 37.74 -1.28 -19.53
CA LYS A 164 38.03 -1.43 -20.97
C LYS A 164 39.40 -2.04 -21.27
N GLY A 165 40.37 -1.83 -20.35
CA GLY A 165 41.73 -2.35 -20.46
C GLY A 165 41.97 -3.72 -19.79
N LEU A 166 40.94 -4.35 -19.24
CA LEU A 166 41.07 -5.62 -18.52
C LEU A 166 41.48 -6.76 -19.45
N ASP A 167 42.66 -7.32 -19.20
CA ASP A 167 43.08 -8.57 -19.75
C ASP A 167 42.34 -9.72 -19.02
N TYR A 168 41.28 -10.21 -19.66
CA TYR A 168 40.39 -11.25 -19.13
C TYR A 168 41.13 -12.50 -18.67
N ASP A 169 42.16 -12.91 -19.42
CA ASP A 169 42.92 -14.13 -19.10
C ASP A 169 43.80 -13.98 -17.85
N LYS A 170 44.36 -12.78 -17.62
CA LYS A 170 45.08 -12.47 -16.37
C LYS A 170 44.18 -12.38 -15.17
N PHE A 171 42.97 -11.82 -15.34
CA PHE A 171 41.95 -11.74 -14.31
C PHE A 171 41.44 -13.12 -13.90
N LYS A 172 41.08 -13.97 -14.89
CA LYS A 172 40.65 -15.36 -14.72
C LYS A 172 41.64 -16.15 -13.85
N LYS A 173 42.91 -16.06 -14.15
CA LYS A 173 44.01 -16.77 -13.47
C LYS A 173 44.22 -16.32 -12.01
N LYS A 174 43.90 -15.07 -11.68
CA LYS A 174 44.18 -14.49 -10.38
C LYS A 174 43.02 -14.59 -9.36
N TYR A 175 41.77 -14.53 -9.82
CA TYR A 175 40.60 -14.33 -8.96
C TYR A 175 39.52 -15.42 -9.04
N LEU A 176 39.52 -16.31 -10.04
CA LEU A 176 38.55 -17.38 -10.18
C LEU A 176 39.21 -18.75 -10.01
N LYS A 177 38.59 -19.63 -9.21
CA LYS A 177 38.98 -21.04 -9.22
C LYS A 177 38.62 -21.64 -10.56
N GLU A 178 39.46 -22.56 -11.08
CA GLU A 178 39.29 -23.16 -12.41
C GLU A 178 37.89 -23.77 -12.62
N SER A 179 37.31 -24.38 -11.59
CA SER A 179 35.94 -24.93 -11.62
C SER A 179 34.83 -23.88 -11.75
N ASP A 180 35.00 -22.68 -11.17
CA ASP A 180 33.98 -21.64 -11.19
C ASP A 180 34.04 -20.83 -12.49
N SER A 181 35.23 -20.71 -13.09
CA SER A 181 35.41 -20.01 -14.35
C SER A 181 34.83 -20.81 -15.54
N VAL A 182 34.93 -22.14 -15.53
CA VAL A 182 34.32 -23.00 -16.55
C VAL A 182 32.79 -22.91 -16.49
N LYS A 183 32.21 -22.99 -15.32
CA LYS A 183 30.76 -22.84 -15.11
C LYS A 183 30.23 -21.48 -15.60
N LEU A 184 30.97 -20.42 -15.35
CA LEU A 184 30.59 -19.07 -15.80
C LEU A 184 30.58 -18.95 -17.31
N GLU A 185 31.61 -19.43 -17.97
CA GLU A 185 31.73 -19.43 -19.43
C GLU A 185 30.59 -20.22 -20.10
N GLU A 186 30.30 -21.42 -19.59
CA GLU A 186 29.17 -22.23 -20.03
C GLU A 186 27.84 -21.51 -19.89
N GLN A 187 27.62 -20.81 -18.77
CA GLN A 187 26.41 -20.02 -18.53
C GLN A 187 26.27 -18.86 -19.51
N TYR A 188 27.37 -18.15 -19.83
CA TYR A 188 27.35 -17.07 -20.82
C TYR A 188 27.01 -17.58 -22.21
N GLN A 189 27.62 -18.66 -22.64
CA GLN A 189 27.34 -19.27 -23.94
C GLN A 189 25.87 -19.70 -24.03
N MET A 190 25.29 -20.21 -22.95
CA MET A 190 23.90 -20.60 -22.89
C MET A 190 22.93 -19.43 -22.99
N VAL A 191 23.17 -18.34 -22.25
CA VAL A 191 22.35 -17.12 -22.33
C VAL A 191 22.38 -16.55 -23.74
N ARG A 192 23.56 -16.48 -24.35
CA ARG A 192 23.71 -16.01 -25.73
C ARG A 192 22.95 -16.92 -26.70
N LYS A 193 23.18 -18.23 -26.61
CA LYS A 193 22.48 -19.21 -27.42
C LYS A 193 20.96 -19.15 -27.23
N PHE A 194 20.48 -19.01 -26.00
CA PHE A 194 19.05 -18.85 -25.73
C PHE A 194 18.47 -17.62 -26.44
N ARG A 195 19.15 -16.47 -26.40
CA ARG A 195 18.72 -15.25 -27.10
C ARG A 195 18.67 -15.45 -28.62
N ASP A 196 19.71 -16.06 -29.20
CA ASP A 196 19.79 -16.33 -30.64
C ASP A 196 18.67 -17.30 -31.05
N ASP A 197 18.47 -18.36 -30.30
CA ASP A 197 17.41 -19.35 -30.54
C ASP A 197 16.02 -18.75 -30.38
N PHE A 198 15.82 -17.83 -29.41
CA PHE A 198 14.55 -17.15 -29.21
C PHE A 198 14.25 -16.17 -30.34
N LYS A 199 15.25 -15.40 -30.79
CA LYS A 199 15.12 -14.53 -31.95
C LYS A 199 14.77 -15.36 -33.22
N GLU A 200 15.47 -16.44 -33.48
CA GLU A 200 15.17 -17.35 -34.61
C GLU A 200 13.74 -17.91 -34.50
N MET A 201 13.25 -18.20 -33.29
CA MET A 201 11.88 -18.64 -33.07
C MET A 201 10.86 -17.57 -33.45
N LEU A 202 11.09 -16.29 -33.07
CA LEU A 202 10.23 -15.16 -33.45
C LEU A 202 10.21 -14.99 -34.99
N ASP A 203 11.37 -15.05 -35.62
CA ASP A 203 11.50 -14.94 -37.09
C ASP A 203 10.76 -16.08 -37.80
N ASP A 204 10.95 -17.34 -37.35
CA ASP A 204 10.26 -18.51 -37.86
C ASP A 204 8.74 -18.47 -37.65
N ALA A 205 8.28 -17.79 -36.63
CA ALA A 205 6.88 -17.55 -36.35
C ALA A 205 6.31 -16.34 -37.10
N ASN A 206 7.12 -15.58 -37.84
CA ASN A 206 6.81 -14.31 -38.48
C ASN A 206 6.28 -13.27 -37.50
N ILE A 207 6.84 -13.24 -36.27
CA ILE A 207 6.48 -12.28 -35.24
C ILE A 207 7.45 -11.12 -35.33
N LYS A 208 6.93 -9.95 -35.71
CA LYS A 208 7.68 -8.70 -35.84
C LYS A 208 7.72 -7.90 -34.54
N LYS A 209 6.80 -8.21 -33.61
CA LYS A 209 6.70 -7.50 -32.35
C LYS A 209 6.16 -8.41 -31.26
N LEU A 210 6.93 -8.59 -30.19
CA LEU A 210 6.52 -9.29 -28.99
C LEU A 210 6.43 -8.27 -27.84
N ILE A 211 5.24 -8.08 -27.30
CA ILE A 211 4.99 -7.22 -26.14
C ILE A 211 4.68 -8.11 -24.93
N VAL A 212 5.41 -7.92 -23.85
CA VAL A 212 5.23 -8.66 -22.60
C VAL A 212 4.86 -7.67 -21.50
N LEU A 213 3.62 -7.75 -21.04
CA LEU A 213 3.09 -6.94 -19.94
C LEU A 213 3.23 -7.72 -18.64
N ILE A 214 3.89 -7.16 -17.65
CA ILE A 214 4.07 -7.75 -16.31
C ILE A 214 3.46 -6.82 -15.29
N ASP A 215 2.31 -7.22 -14.74
CA ASP A 215 1.58 -6.45 -13.74
C ASP A 215 1.80 -7.00 -12.32
N ASP A 216 1.50 -6.19 -11.30
CA ASP A 216 1.55 -6.58 -9.88
C ASP A 216 2.92 -7.12 -9.42
N LEU A 217 4.02 -6.69 -10.02
CA LEU A 217 5.37 -7.10 -9.61
C LEU A 217 5.69 -6.68 -8.17
N ASP A 218 5.12 -5.57 -7.72
CA ASP A 218 5.25 -5.01 -6.37
C ASP A 218 4.53 -5.82 -5.27
N ARG A 219 3.78 -6.87 -5.62
CA ARG A 219 3.18 -7.80 -4.65
C ARG A 219 4.06 -8.99 -4.31
N CYS A 220 5.15 -9.18 -5.05
CA CYS A 220 6.09 -10.26 -4.81
C CYS A 220 7.01 -9.98 -3.63
N LEU A 221 7.57 -11.03 -3.04
CA LEU A 221 8.67 -10.90 -2.08
C LEU A 221 9.88 -10.19 -2.73
N PRO A 222 10.68 -9.43 -1.97
CA PRO A 222 11.80 -8.65 -2.51
C PRO A 222 12.74 -9.45 -3.42
N ASP A 223 13.14 -10.66 -3.02
CA ASP A 223 13.99 -11.53 -3.83
C ASP A 223 13.32 -11.91 -5.15
N ARG A 224 12.01 -12.14 -5.16
CA ARG A 224 11.24 -12.49 -6.36
C ARG A 224 11.08 -11.33 -7.33
N ILE A 225 10.94 -10.11 -6.81
CA ILE A 225 10.95 -8.89 -7.64
C ILE A 225 12.25 -8.84 -8.44
N ILE A 226 13.38 -9.05 -7.77
CA ILE A 226 14.70 -9.03 -8.42
C ILE A 226 14.85 -10.17 -9.42
N ASP A 227 14.43 -11.38 -9.06
CA ASP A 227 14.49 -12.54 -9.95
C ASP A 227 13.69 -12.31 -11.25
N ASN A 228 12.50 -11.72 -11.16
CA ASN A 228 11.69 -11.36 -12.34
C ASN A 228 12.36 -10.28 -13.19
N LEU A 229 12.91 -9.23 -12.56
CA LEU A 229 13.64 -8.17 -13.27
C LEU A 229 14.89 -8.72 -13.97
N GLU A 230 15.60 -9.65 -13.35
CA GLU A 230 16.74 -10.32 -13.95
C GLU A 230 16.32 -11.26 -15.12
N ALA A 231 15.14 -11.91 -15.02
CA ALA A 231 14.60 -12.68 -16.14
C ALA A 231 14.31 -11.78 -17.37
N ILE A 232 13.68 -10.62 -17.14
CA ILE A 232 13.42 -9.64 -18.20
C ILE A 232 14.72 -9.23 -18.88
N LYS A 233 15.79 -9.05 -18.12
CA LYS A 233 17.12 -8.69 -18.62
C LYS A 233 17.69 -9.69 -19.62
N LEU A 234 17.31 -10.96 -19.55
CA LEU A 234 17.71 -11.94 -20.56
C LEU A 234 17.21 -11.57 -21.96
N PHE A 235 16.08 -10.87 -22.04
CA PHE A 235 15.44 -10.47 -23.30
C PHE A 235 15.80 -9.05 -23.76
N LEU A 236 16.49 -8.22 -22.94
CA LEU A 236 16.79 -6.82 -23.28
C LEU A 236 17.55 -6.61 -24.58
N ASN A 237 18.23 -7.65 -25.08
CA ASN A 237 18.98 -7.63 -26.33
C ASN A 237 18.35 -8.53 -27.40
N VAL A 238 17.09 -8.96 -27.23
CA VAL A 238 16.36 -9.68 -28.27
C VAL A 238 15.59 -8.69 -29.11
N ASP A 239 15.92 -8.58 -30.38
CA ASP A 239 15.23 -7.65 -31.29
C ASP A 239 13.72 -7.90 -31.28
N ASN A 240 12.96 -6.86 -31.59
CA ASN A 240 11.49 -6.94 -31.72
C ASN A 240 10.74 -7.24 -30.39
N THR A 241 11.36 -7.04 -29.22
CA THR A 241 10.72 -7.27 -27.93
C THR A 241 10.47 -5.96 -27.17
N ALA A 242 9.30 -5.86 -26.53
CA ALA A 242 8.97 -4.79 -25.59
C ALA A 242 8.50 -5.39 -24.26
N PHE A 243 9.02 -4.88 -23.15
CA PHE A 243 8.55 -5.21 -21.80
C PHE A 243 7.90 -3.99 -21.16
N VAL A 244 6.70 -4.16 -20.61
CA VAL A 244 6.00 -3.11 -19.86
C VAL A 244 5.75 -3.65 -18.46
N ILE A 245 6.31 -2.99 -17.45
CA ILE A 245 6.32 -3.45 -16.06
C ILE A 245 5.48 -2.53 -15.21
N GLY A 246 4.39 -3.04 -14.64
CA GLY A 246 3.54 -2.33 -13.68
C GLY A 246 3.98 -2.60 -12.24
N ALA A 247 4.46 -1.58 -11.54
CA ALA A 247 4.91 -1.71 -10.17
C ALA A 247 4.85 -0.40 -9.38
N ASP A 248 4.89 -0.49 -8.03
CA ASP A 248 5.23 0.64 -7.18
C ASP A 248 6.76 0.79 -7.13
N GLN A 249 7.26 1.92 -7.63
CA GLN A 249 8.70 2.17 -7.72
C GLN A 249 9.39 2.12 -6.35
N ARG A 250 8.69 2.49 -5.26
CA ARG A 250 9.24 2.46 -3.90
C ARG A 250 9.53 1.02 -3.48
N ILE A 251 8.58 0.11 -3.72
CA ILE A 251 8.71 -1.32 -3.37
C ILE A 251 9.82 -1.96 -4.18
N VAL A 252 9.92 -1.64 -5.48
CA VAL A 252 11.01 -2.15 -6.33
C VAL A 252 12.37 -1.64 -5.84
N ARG A 253 12.48 -0.36 -5.47
CA ARG A 253 13.71 0.21 -4.88
C ARG A 253 14.08 -0.47 -3.56
N ASP A 254 13.10 -0.72 -2.70
CA ASP A 254 13.33 -1.39 -1.42
C ASP A 254 13.74 -2.87 -1.61
N ALA A 255 13.19 -3.56 -2.62
CA ALA A 255 13.63 -4.89 -3.00
C ALA A 255 15.11 -4.91 -3.46
N ILE A 256 15.52 -3.92 -4.26
CA ILE A 256 16.91 -3.76 -4.68
C ILE A 256 17.81 -3.51 -3.45
N ARG A 257 17.41 -2.61 -2.53
CA ARG A 257 18.15 -2.37 -1.29
C ARG A 257 18.28 -3.63 -0.45
N HIS A 258 17.21 -4.39 -0.32
CA HIS A 258 17.20 -5.65 0.44
C HIS A 258 18.20 -6.66 -0.13
N ARG A 259 18.19 -6.85 -1.44
CA ARG A 259 19.06 -7.80 -2.15
C ARG A 259 20.55 -7.43 -2.07
N TYR A 260 20.85 -6.14 -2.11
CA TYR A 260 22.21 -5.60 -2.14
C TYR A 260 22.62 -4.98 -0.79
N LYS A 261 21.94 -5.33 0.30
CA LYS A 261 22.18 -4.77 1.64
C LYS A 261 23.64 -4.87 2.08
N ASP A 262 24.29 -6.02 1.87
CA ASP A 262 25.69 -6.24 2.26
C ASP A 262 26.68 -5.36 1.48
N LEU A 263 26.28 -4.87 0.32
CA LEU A 263 27.05 -3.92 -0.50
C LEU A 263 26.77 -2.47 -0.09
N ILE A 264 25.56 -2.21 0.40
CA ILE A 264 25.07 -0.87 0.74
C ILE A 264 25.49 -0.45 2.15
N ASP A 265 25.51 -1.37 3.13
CA ASP A 265 25.80 -1.09 4.54
C ASP A 265 27.30 -0.77 4.80
N ARG A 266 28.17 -0.90 3.80
CA ARG A 266 29.61 -0.69 3.95
C ARG A 266 30.08 0.76 3.74
N ASP A 267 29.25 1.64 3.18
CA ASP A 267 29.64 3.03 2.85
C ASP A 267 28.52 4.06 3.03
N GLU A 268 28.87 5.34 3.14
CA GLU A 268 28.03 6.48 3.51
C GLU A 268 26.76 6.69 2.63
N ALA A 269 25.71 7.23 3.25
CA ALA A 269 24.32 7.22 2.81
C ALA A 269 23.97 7.78 1.40
N GLU A 270 24.84 8.56 0.75
CA GLU A 270 24.57 9.13 -0.58
C GLU A 270 24.97 8.22 -1.75
N GLU A 271 26.08 7.49 -1.63
CA GLU A 271 26.49 6.51 -2.68
C GLU A 271 25.52 5.35 -2.77
N ASN A 272 24.90 4.96 -1.65
CA ASN A 272 23.91 3.90 -1.58
C ASN A 272 22.62 4.20 -2.35
N LYS A 273 22.23 5.47 -2.45
CA LYS A 273 21.09 5.90 -3.28
C LYS A 273 21.37 5.72 -4.76
N ARG A 274 22.63 5.91 -5.20
CA ARG A 274 23.03 5.78 -6.61
C ARG A 274 22.96 4.35 -7.11
N VAL A 275 23.40 3.36 -6.32
CA VAL A 275 23.38 1.94 -6.72
C VAL A 275 21.95 1.49 -7.10
N VAL A 276 20.94 1.89 -6.31
CA VAL A 276 19.54 1.54 -6.57
C VAL A 276 19.00 2.23 -7.83
N VAL A 277 19.36 3.51 -8.01
CA VAL A 277 18.94 4.30 -9.18
C VAL A 277 19.58 3.73 -10.45
N ASP A 278 20.89 3.52 -10.43
CA ASP A 278 21.65 2.96 -11.56
C ASP A 278 21.16 1.57 -11.98
N TYR A 279 20.79 0.74 -10.99
CA TYR A 279 20.20 -0.58 -11.28
C TYR A 279 18.89 -0.48 -12.03
N LEU A 280 17.98 0.42 -11.56
CA LEU A 280 16.70 0.64 -12.21
C LEU A 280 16.83 1.26 -13.61
N GLU A 281 17.69 2.27 -13.78
CA GLU A 281 17.94 2.94 -15.06
C GLU A 281 18.50 1.99 -16.12
N LYS A 282 19.27 0.99 -15.71
CA LYS A 282 19.80 -0.04 -16.61
C LYS A 282 18.79 -1.11 -17.02
N LEU A 283 17.74 -1.30 -16.21
CA LEU A 283 16.68 -2.26 -16.50
C LEU A 283 15.50 -1.62 -17.21
N ILE A 284 15.16 -0.40 -16.81
CA ILE A 284 13.98 0.31 -17.27
C ILE A 284 14.44 1.54 -18.04
N GLN A 285 14.35 1.46 -19.35
CA GLN A 285 14.80 2.52 -20.25
C GLN A 285 13.87 3.72 -20.21
N ILE A 286 12.56 3.49 -20.06
CA ILE A 286 11.56 4.56 -19.93
C ILE A 286 10.77 4.39 -18.63
N PRO A 287 11.06 5.17 -17.58
CA PRO A 287 10.23 5.21 -16.37
C PRO A 287 9.04 6.14 -16.61
N TYR A 288 7.84 5.58 -16.67
CA TYR A 288 6.60 6.32 -16.80
C TYR A 288 5.86 6.35 -15.48
N ASN A 289 5.81 7.51 -14.82
CA ASN A 289 5.10 7.69 -13.56
C ASN A 289 3.67 8.15 -13.84
N LEU A 290 2.69 7.42 -13.30
CA LEU A 290 1.29 7.80 -13.40
C LEU A 290 1.02 9.05 -12.57
N PRO A 291 0.41 10.08 -13.16
CA PRO A 291 0.00 11.26 -12.42
C PRO A 291 -1.12 10.92 -11.41
N LYS A 292 -1.14 11.64 -10.30
CA LYS A 292 -2.28 11.63 -9.39
C LYS A 292 -3.45 12.36 -10.04
N LEU A 293 -4.68 11.94 -9.73
CA LEU A 293 -5.88 12.64 -10.23
C LEU A 293 -5.94 14.05 -9.63
N SER A 294 -6.20 15.03 -10.48
CA SER A 294 -6.54 16.40 -10.10
C SER A 294 -7.93 16.45 -9.44
N GLU A 295 -8.27 17.56 -8.80
CA GLU A 295 -9.60 17.78 -8.19
C GLU A 295 -10.74 17.60 -9.20
N SER A 296 -10.59 18.15 -10.41
CA SER A 296 -11.57 18.02 -11.47
C SER A 296 -11.72 16.59 -11.98
N GLU A 297 -10.62 15.82 -12.01
CA GLU A 297 -10.65 14.40 -12.38
C GLU A 297 -11.27 13.55 -11.28
N VAL A 298 -11.00 13.86 -10.00
CA VAL A 298 -11.65 13.20 -8.86
C VAL A 298 -13.15 13.43 -8.89
N GLU A 299 -13.61 14.66 -9.09
CA GLU A 299 -15.04 14.99 -9.17
C GLU A 299 -15.71 14.29 -10.36
N THR A 300 -15.07 14.32 -11.52
CA THR A 300 -15.52 13.60 -12.71
C THR A 300 -15.64 12.10 -12.43
N TYR A 301 -14.63 11.52 -11.84
CA TYR A 301 -14.59 10.09 -11.51
C TYR A 301 -15.73 9.69 -10.57
N ILE A 302 -15.94 10.47 -9.52
CA ILE A 302 -17.02 10.24 -8.56
C ILE A 302 -18.39 10.39 -9.25
N THR A 303 -18.55 11.39 -10.10
CA THR A 303 -19.78 11.57 -10.89
C THR A 303 -20.08 10.35 -11.75
N LEU A 304 -19.10 9.83 -12.48
CA LEU A 304 -19.26 8.63 -13.32
C LEU A 304 -19.59 7.37 -12.51
N LEU A 305 -18.97 7.21 -11.33
CA LEU A 305 -19.28 6.12 -10.41
C LEU A 305 -20.73 6.19 -9.92
N PHE A 306 -21.24 7.38 -9.59
CA PHE A 306 -22.64 7.52 -9.19
C PHE A 306 -23.62 7.35 -10.37
N CYS A 307 -23.21 7.74 -11.58
CA CYS A 307 -23.99 7.43 -12.78
C CYS A 307 -24.12 5.90 -12.97
N GLU A 308 -23.03 5.15 -12.77
CA GLU A 308 -23.05 3.68 -12.85
C GLU A 308 -24.00 3.07 -11.80
N ASP A 309 -24.00 3.58 -10.55
CA ASP A 309 -24.89 3.12 -9.47
C ASP A 309 -26.37 3.39 -9.77
N GLU A 310 -26.69 4.52 -10.44
CA GLU A 310 -28.07 4.91 -10.75
C GLU A 310 -28.61 4.31 -12.07
N PHE A 311 -27.78 4.18 -13.09
CA PHE A 311 -28.20 3.71 -14.42
C PHE A 311 -27.98 2.23 -14.65
N GLY A 312 -27.08 1.61 -13.86
CA GLY A 312 -26.55 0.29 -14.11
C GLY A 312 -25.53 0.25 -15.24
N LYS A 313 -24.70 -0.79 -15.24
CA LYS A 313 -23.58 -0.95 -16.18
C LYS A 313 -23.98 -0.87 -17.65
N ASP A 314 -25.15 -1.37 -18.02
CA ASP A 314 -25.58 -1.49 -19.41
C ASP A 314 -25.79 -0.12 -20.06
N ARG A 315 -26.26 0.89 -19.30
CA ARG A 315 -26.52 2.25 -19.80
C ARG A 315 -25.31 3.18 -19.76
N MET A 316 -24.18 2.72 -19.20
CA MET A 316 -22.97 3.55 -19.12
C MET A 316 -22.26 3.73 -20.47
N GLY A 317 -22.65 2.99 -21.52
CA GLY A 317 -22.07 3.15 -22.86
C GLY A 317 -22.16 4.58 -23.36
N ASP A 318 -23.38 5.12 -23.40
CA ASP A 318 -23.65 6.48 -23.88
C ASP A 318 -22.98 7.54 -23.01
N VAL A 319 -22.96 7.33 -21.67
CA VAL A 319 -22.31 8.24 -20.72
C VAL A 319 -20.80 8.30 -20.94
N THR A 320 -20.17 7.13 -21.12
CA THR A 320 -18.71 7.07 -21.38
C THR A 320 -18.32 7.64 -22.74
N GLU A 321 -19.15 7.48 -23.75
CA GLU A 321 -18.89 8.08 -25.06
C GLU A 321 -18.97 9.61 -24.97
N SER A 322 -20.01 10.13 -24.31
CA SER A 322 -20.15 11.56 -24.06
C SER A 322 -19.00 12.12 -23.20
N PHE A 323 -18.54 11.38 -22.22
CA PHE A 323 -17.36 11.73 -21.44
C PHE A 323 -16.10 11.82 -22.31
N LYS A 324 -15.86 10.84 -23.19
CA LYS A 324 -14.73 10.84 -24.11
C LYS A 324 -14.77 12.04 -25.06
N GLU A 325 -15.94 12.36 -25.59
CA GLU A 325 -16.14 13.53 -26.47
C GLU A 325 -15.92 14.85 -25.70
N PHE A 326 -16.46 14.96 -24.48
CA PHE A 326 -16.24 16.11 -23.61
C PHE A 326 -14.75 16.34 -23.35
N ARG A 327 -13.99 15.27 -23.00
CA ARG A 327 -12.54 15.35 -22.74
C ARG A 327 -11.70 15.72 -23.95
N LYS A 328 -12.16 15.44 -25.18
CA LYS A 328 -11.49 15.91 -26.40
C LYS A 328 -11.59 17.42 -26.54
N ASN A 329 -12.71 18.00 -26.15
CA ASN A 329 -13.00 19.42 -26.30
C ASN A 329 -12.50 20.25 -25.10
N ASP A 330 -12.67 19.73 -23.89
CA ASP A 330 -12.24 20.37 -22.65
C ASP A 330 -11.67 19.33 -21.66
N ARG A 331 -10.34 19.31 -21.58
CA ARG A 331 -9.62 18.34 -20.74
C ARG A 331 -9.59 18.73 -19.27
N TYR A 332 -9.73 20.00 -18.94
CA TYR A 332 -9.49 20.54 -17.61
C TYR A 332 -10.77 20.73 -16.79
N SER A 333 -11.90 20.78 -17.45
CA SER A 333 -13.20 20.98 -16.80
C SER A 333 -13.76 19.66 -16.25
N VAL A 334 -14.66 19.80 -15.28
CA VAL A 334 -15.36 18.68 -14.65
C VAL A 334 -16.47 18.17 -15.59
N PHE A 335 -16.45 16.86 -15.88
CA PHE A 335 -17.61 16.19 -16.46
C PHE A 335 -18.60 15.88 -15.32
N GLY A 336 -19.48 16.81 -15.06
CA GLY A 336 -20.38 16.78 -13.92
C GLY A 336 -21.84 16.47 -14.29
N ILE A 337 -22.72 16.77 -13.35
CA ILE A 337 -24.15 16.46 -13.49
C ILE A 337 -24.80 17.20 -14.68
N GLU A 338 -24.31 18.40 -15.06
CA GLU A 338 -24.88 19.20 -16.16
C GLU A 338 -24.73 18.46 -17.49
N GLN A 339 -23.61 17.78 -17.72
CA GLN A 339 -23.37 16.99 -18.92
C GLN A 339 -24.27 15.75 -18.98
N VAL A 340 -24.54 15.15 -17.81
CA VAL A 340 -25.33 13.92 -17.70
C VAL A 340 -26.85 14.19 -17.69
N LYS A 341 -27.28 15.38 -17.26
CA LYS A 341 -28.71 15.76 -17.14
C LYS A 341 -29.53 15.53 -18.42
N SER A 342 -28.96 15.82 -19.58
CA SER A 342 -29.62 15.63 -20.85
C SER A 342 -29.89 14.17 -21.22
N MET A 343 -29.15 13.25 -20.62
CA MET A 343 -29.24 11.82 -20.87
C MET A 343 -30.27 11.12 -19.97
N VAL A 344 -30.78 11.82 -18.94
CA VAL A 344 -31.71 11.29 -17.95
C VAL A 344 -33.11 11.83 -18.18
N THR A 345 -34.05 10.95 -18.54
CA THR A 345 -35.44 11.30 -18.76
C THR A 345 -36.30 11.25 -17.49
N ALA A 346 -35.96 10.38 -16.55
CA ALA A 346 -36.71 10.18 -15.30
C ALA A 346 -36.37 11.25 -14.24
N SER A 347 -37.33 12.10 -13.90
CA SER A 347 -37.16 13.19 -12.92
C SER A 347 -36.66 12.74 -11.55
N ALA A 348 -37.13 11.59 -11.06
CA ALA A 348 -36.71 11.06 -9.77
C ALA A 348 -35.24 10.59 -9.75
N VAL A 349 -34.74 10.03 -10.85
CA VAL A 349 -33.34 9.61 -11.01
C VAL A 349 -32.46 10.86 -11.09
N LYS A 350 -32.88 11.84 -11.87
CA LYS A 350 -32.19 13.12 -12.00
C LYS A 350 -32.00 13.81 -10.65
N LYS A 351 -33.07 13.90 -9.84
CA LYS A 351 -33.01 14.50 -8.51
C LYS A 351 -32.03 13.77 -7.57
N ARG A 352 -32.10 12.41 -7.53
CA ARG A 352 -31.17 11.62 -6.68
C ARG A 352 -29.71 11.80 -7.11
N LEU A 353 -29.46 11.86 -8.41
CA LEU A 353 -28.12 12.05 -8.95
C LEU A 353 -27.60 13.47 -8.61
N GLU A 354 -28.43 14.50 -8.76
CA GLU A 354 -28.12 15.88 -8.39
C GLU A 354 -27.75 16.00 -6.90
N GLU A 355 -28.54 15.39 -6.01
CA GLU A 355 -28.27 15.40 -4.56
C GLU A 355 -26.93 14.73 -4.23
N LYS A 356 -26.62 13.58 -4.85
CA LYS A 356 -25.36 12.85 -4.66
C LYS A 356 -24.16 13.63 -5.19
N VAL A 357 -24.25 14.14 -6.40
CA VAL A 357 -23.15 14.86 -7.05
C VAL A 357 -22.90 16.22 -6.40
N THR A 358 -23.96 16.96 -6.05
CA THR A 358 -23.81 18.25 -5.34
C THR A 358 -23.11 18.08 -3.98
N LEU A 359 -23.42 17.00 -3.27
CA LEU A 359 -22.71 16.69 -2.03
C LEU A 359 -21.22 16.44 -2.28
N ILE A 360 -20.92 15.71 -3.34
CA ILE A 360 -19.55 15.25 -3.64
C ILE A 360 -18.70 16.35 -4.24
N SER A 361 -19.26 17.23 -5.08
CA SER A 361 -18.51 18.38 -5.61
C SER A 361 -17.99 19.30 -4.49
N LYS A 362 -18.75 19.45 -3.41
CA LYS A 362 -18.30 20.17 -2.21
C LYS A 362 -17.15 19.47 -1.47
N LEU A 363 -17.05 18.15 -1.58
CA LEU A 363 -16.07 17.33 -0.90
C LEU A 363 -14.89 16.93 -1.78
N SER A 364 -15.01 17.09 -3.12
CA SER A 364 -13.98 16.70 -4.08
C SER A 364 -12.59 17.28 -3.78
N PRO A 365 -12.43 18.57 -3.43
CA PRO A 365 -11.14 19.14 -3.09
C PRO A 365 -10.50 18.44 -1.86
N LEU A 366 -11.32 18.15 -0.85
CA LEU A 366 -10.86 17.46 0.36
C LEU A 366 -10.51 15.99 0.08
N ILE A 367 -11.32 15.31 -0.75
CA ILE A 367 -11.07 13.92 -1.16
C ILE A 367 -9.78 13.86 -2.00
N ALA A 368 -9.60 14.75 -2.98
CA ALA A 368 -8.41 14.80 -3.81
C ALA A 368 -7.15 15.04 -2.99
N GLY A 369 -7.18 16.02 -2.09
CA GLY A 369 -6.05 16.39 -1.23
C GLY A 369 -5.70 15.33 -0.17
N ASN A 370 -6.70 14.65 0.40
CA ASN A 370 -6.47 13.72 1.51
C ASN A 370 -6.36 12.25 1.09
N LEU A 371 -6.94 11.85 -0.05
CA LEU A 371 -6.80 10.50 -0.62
C LEU A 371 -5.77 10.47 -1.76
N ASP A 372 -4.93 11.50 -1.87
CA ASP A 372 -3.84 11.60 -2.85
C ASP A 372 -4.29 11.38 -4.31
N GLY A 373 -5.55 11.67 -4.64
CA GLY A 373 -6.12 11.42 -5.97
C GLY A 373 -6.06 9.94 -6.39
N ASN A 374 -6.05 8.99 -5.46
CA ASN A 374 -5.93 7.57 -5.75
C ASN A 374 -7.29 6.94 -6.04
N PRO A 375 -7.54 6.41 -7.25
CA PRO A 375 -8.87 5.89 -7.67
C PRO A 375 -9.42 4.79 -6.76
N ARG A 376 -8.55 3.90 -6.27
CA ARG A 376 -8.96 2.80 -5.38
C ARG A 376 -9.33 3.30 -3.99
N GLN A 377 -8.58 4.27 -3.46
CA GLN A 377 -8.90 4.89 -2.18
C GLN A 377 -10.23 5.63 -2.26
N ILE A 378 -10.50 6.32 -3.37
CA ILE A 378 -11.77 6.99 -3.64
C ILE A 378 -12.91 5.96 -3.66
N LYS A 379 -12.80 4.84 -4.40
CA LYS A 379 -13.82 3.78 -4.40
C LYS A 379 -14.07 3.21 -3.00
N ARG A 380 -13.03 2.94 -2.24
CA ARG A 380 -13.13 2.43 -0.86
C ARG A 380 -13.82 3.42 0.06
N PHE A 381 -13.43 4.68 -0.03
CA PHE A 381 -14.10 5.76 0.70
C PHE A 381 -15.59 5.80 0.37
N LEU A 382 -15.95 5.83 -0.90
CA LEU A 382 -17.34 5.86 -1.35
C LEU A 382 -18.13 4.61 -0.94
N ASN A 383 -17.54 3.42 -1.00
CA ASN A 383 -18.17 2.19 -0.54
C ASN A 383 -18.48 2.24 0.96
N THR A 384 -17.51 2.68 1.77
CA THR A 384 -17.70 2.87 3.22
C THR A 384 -18.75 3.93 3.51
N PHE A 385 -18.72 5.04 2.77
CA PHE A 385 -19.71 6.11 2.86
C PHE A 385 -21.14 5.61 2.59
N VAL A 386 -21.35 4.90 1.49
CA VAL A 386 -22.67 4.32 1.15
C VAL A 386 -23.12 3.30 2.20
N LEU A 387 -22.19 2.48 2.71
CA LEU A 387 -22.49 1.50 3.77
C LEU A 387 -22.93 2.20 5.07
N ARG A 388 -22.20 3.21 5.51
CA ARG A 388 -22.51 3.97 6.73
C ARG A 388 -23.81 4.76 6.60
N LYS A 389 -24.07 5.34 5.42
CA LYS A 389 -25.36 5.98 5.14
C LYS A 389 -26.51 4.97 5.26
N LYS A 390 -26.39 3.78 4.65
CA LYS A 390 -27.41 2.74 4.78
C LYS A 390 -27.60 2.28 6.24
N LEU A 391 -26.53 2.22 7.02
CA LEU A 391 -26.61 1.89 8.44
C LEU A 391 -27.39 2.96 9.23
N ALA A 392 -27.17 4.25 8.93
CA ALA A 392 -27.94 5.34 9.51
C ALA A 392 -29.44 5.24 9.17
N ASP A 393 -29.76 4.93 7.91
CA ASP A 393 -31.13 4.75 7.44
C ASP A 393 -31.83 3.56 8.16
N VAL A 394 -31.15 2.41 8.30
CA VAL A 394 -31.65 1.22 9.00
C VAL A 394 -31.81 1.48 10.51
N ALA A 395 -30.88 2.20 11.11
CA ALA A 395 -30.93 2.60 12.52
C ALA A 395 -31.96 3.72 12.78
N LYS A 396 -32.59 4.26 11.73
CA LYS A 396 -33.59 5.35 11.80
C LYS A 396 -33.08 6.57 12.59
N LEU A 397 -31.81 6.95 12.36
CA LEU A 397 -31.22 8.10 13.02
C LEU A 397 -31.93 9.37 12.56
N THR A 398 -32.45 10.14 13.53
CA THR A 398 -33.14 11.39 13.25
C THR A 398 -32.14 12.54 13.14
N ASN A 399 -32.39 13.49 12.23
CA ASN A 399 -31.53 14.65 11.97
C ASN A 399 -30.11 14.31 11.48
N PHE A 400 -29.93 13.08 10.94
CA PHE A 400 -28.65 12.64 10.41
C PHE A 400 -28.31 13.38 9.10
N ARG A 401 -27.17 14.05 9.08
CA ARG A 401 -26.67 14.84 7.95
C ARG A 401 -25.53 14.12 7.25
N VAL A 402 -25.72 13.86 5.98
CA VAL A 402 -24.79 13.08 5.14
C VAL A 402 -23.48 13.85 4.88
N ASP A 403 -23.52 15.17 4.80
CA ASP A 403 -22.37 16.06 4.66
C ASP A 403 -21.44 16.03 5.88
N ILE A 404 -22.01 15.93 7.10
CA ILE A 404 -21.25 15.75 8.35
C ILE A 404 -20.54 14.40 8.35
N LEU A 405 -21.25 13.32 7.98
CA LEU A 405 -20.64 11.99 7.86
C LEU A 405 -19.45 12.03 6.91
N ALA A 406 -19.61 12.62 5.73
CA ALA A 406 -18.56 12.69 4.75
C ALA A 406 -17.34 13.49 5.25
N LYS A 407 -17.56 14.66 5.89
CA LYS A 407 -16.50 15.47 6.49
C LYS A 407 -15.72 14.69 7.56
N LEU A 408 -16.41 13.98 8.45
CA LEU A 408 -15.79 13.14 9.47
C LEU A 408 -15.00 11.98 8.88
N MET A 409 -15.54 11.32 7.86
CA MET A 409 -14.85 10.25 7.16
C MET A 409 -13.57 10.73 6.47
N ILE A 410 -13.56 11.94 5.92
CA ILE A 410 -12.33 12.51 5.33
C ILE A 410 -11.25 12.65 6.41
N LEU A 411 -11.58 13.17 7.60
CA LEU A 411 -10.63 13.24 8.70
C LEU A 411 -10.14 11.85 9.15
N GLU A 412 -11.04 10.86 9.21
CA GLU A 412 -10.72 9.48 9.53
C GLU A 412 -9.68 8.88 8.57
N TYR A 413 -9.83 9.15 7.25
CA TYR A 413 -8.91 8.63 6.23
C TYR A 413 -7.61 9.43 6.14
N ALA A 414 -7.66 10.74 6.42
CA ALA A 414 -6.50 11.62 6.34
C ALA A 414 -5.60 11.50 7.56
N GLU A 415 -6.19 11.55 8.76
CA GLU A 415 -5.46 11.63 10.04
C GLU A 415 -6.22 10.91 11.15
N GLN A 416 -6.03 9.59 11.24
CA GLN A 416 -6.70 8.73 12.22
C GLN A 416 -6.50 9.19 13.68
N SER A 417 -5.35 9.76 14.00
CA SER A 417 -5.04 10.27 15.34
C SER A 417 -5.96 11.42 15.74
N MET A 418 -6.22 12.34 14.80
CA MET A 418 -7.11 13.50 15.02
C MET A 418 -8.58 13.09 15.04
N PHE A 419 -8.97 12.12 14.23
CA PHE A 419 -10.30 11.52 14.31
C PHE A 419 -10.55 10.90 15.70
N THR A 420 -9.56 10.20 16.26
CA THR A 420 -9.62 9.63 17.60
C THR A 420 -9.64 10.73 18.69
N GLU A 421 -8.88 11.81 18.49
CA GLU A 421 -8.89 12.95 19.42
C GLU A 421 -10.25 13.67 19.40
N LEU A 422 -10.82 13.89 18.22
CA LEU A 422 -12.17 14.45 18.06
C LEU A 422 -13.23 13.58 18.74
N TYR A 423 -13.10 12.25 18.63
CA TYR A 423 -13.95 11.31 19.36
C TYR A 423 -13.84 11.51 20.88
N LYS A 424 -12.63 11.66 21.44
CA LYS A 424 -12.43 11.92 22.87
C LYS A 424 -13.09 13.23 23.31
N TRP A 425 -12.96 14.29 22.53
CA TRP A 425 -13.57 15.59 22.84
C TRP A 425 -15.09 15.51 22.93
N GLN A 426 -15.74 14.88 21.94
CA GLN A 426 -17.20 14.75 21.96
C GLN A 426 -17.68 13.83 23.09
N SER A 427 -16.96 12.74 23.41
CA SER A 427 -17.34 11.81 24.47
C SER A 427 -17.30 12.46 25.86
N GLN A 428 -16.37 13.40 26.08
CA GLN A 428 -16.25 14.17 27.31
C GLN A 428 -17.31 15.27 27.47
N ASN A 429 -17.95 15.70 26.38
CA ASN A 429 -18.81 16.88 26.36
C ASN A 429 -20.20 16.58 25.76
N LYS A 430 -20.80 15.44 26.13
CA LYS A 430 -22.19 15.06 25.75
C LYS A 430 -22.45 15.10 24.25
N GLY A 431 -21.47 14.74 23.46
CA GLY A 431 -21.58 14.67 21.99
C GLY A 431 -20.97 15.86 21.24
N TYR A 432 -20.52 16.90 21.93
CA TYR A 432 -19.98 18.12 21.31
C TYR A 432 -18.45 18.18 21.43
N ALA A 433 -17.77 18.42 20.35
CA ALA A 433 -16.33 18.62 20.34
C ALA A 433 -15.98 20.09 20.62
N ILE A 434 -16.03 20.49 21.87
CA ILE A 434 -15.86 21.90 22.30
C ILE A 434 -14.61 22.58 21.74
N PRO A 435 -13.42 21.91 21.65
CA PRO A 435 -12.24 22.53 21.06
C PRO A 435 -12.42 23.00 19.61
N LEU A 436 -13.35 22.41 18.85
CA LEU A 436 -13.63 22.88 17.49
C LEU A 436 -14.17 24.31 17.44
N LYS A 437 -14.79 24.81 18.53
CA LYS A 437 -15.25 26.22 18.60
C LYS A 437 -14.09 27.22 18.46
N GLU A 438 -12.91 26.83 18.92
CA GLU A 438 -11.70 27.63 18.79
C GLU A 438 -11.03 27.36 17.43
N LEU A 439 -10.93 26.07 17.05
CA LEU A 439 -10.25 25.63 15.84
C LEU A 439 -10.98 25.99 14.53
N GLU A 440 -12.30 26.09 14.50
CA GLU A 440 -13.09 26.47 13.32
C GLU A 440 -13.34 27.99 13.21
N LYS A 441 -12.87 28.79 14.19
CA LYS A 441 -12.96 30.26 14.11
C LYS A 441 -11.85 30.75 13.18
N LYS A 442 -12.28 31.42 12.10
CA LYS A 442 -11.41 32.15 11.20
C LYS A 442 -11.55 33.63 11.49
N ASN A 443 -10.47 34.33 11.78
CA ASN A 443 -10.47 35.78 11.79
C ASN A 443 -10.52 36.26 10.34
N GLU A 444 -11.44 37.18 10.02
CA GLU A 444 -11.71 37.62 8.63
C GLU A 444 -10.50 38.23 7.92
N ASP A 445 -9.42 38.62 8.65
CA ASP A 445 -8.26 39.33 8.13
C ASP A 445 -6.89 38.68 8.44
N GLU A 446 -6.80 37.47 9.05
CA GLU A 446 -5.53 36.87 9.44
C GLU A 446 -5.46 35.36 9.12
N GLU A 447 -4.24 34.84 8.89
CA GLU A 447 -3.99 33.41 8.84
C GLU A 447 -4.52 32.71 10.10
N HIS A 448 -5.02 31.49 9.94
CA HIS A 448 -5.63 30.70 11.02
C HIS A 448 -4.60 30.46 12.15
N GLU A 449 -4.62 31.31 13.19
CA GLU A 449 -3.75 31.16 14.36
C GLU A 449 -4.29 30.07 15.28
N ILE A 450 -3.78 28.85 15.08
CA ILE A 450 -4.09 27.72 15.98
C ILE A 450 -3.18 27.82 17.21
N SER A 451 -3.78 27.86 18.40
CA SER A 451 -3.06 27.85 19.69
C SER A 451 -2.09 26.66 19.78
N ASP A 452 -0.93 26.84 20.43
CA ASP A 452 0.07 25.80 20.64
C ASP A 452 -0.47 24.57 21.38
N LYS A 453 -1.57 24.73 22.09
CA LYS A 453 -2.33 23.63 22.71
C LYS A 453 -2.80 22.59 21.67
N TYR A 454 -3.05 23.01 20.43
CA TYR A 454 -3.52 22.18 19.33
C TYR A 454 -2.48 22.06 18.22
N LYS A 455 -1.19 22.02 18.58
CA LYS A 455 -0.07 21.99 17.64
C LYS A 455 -0.22 20.96 16.52
N ASN A 456 -0.79 19.79 16.83
CA ASN A 456 -0.99 18.72 15.85
C ASN A 456 -2.02 19.10 14.75
N TRP A 457 -2.91 20.06 15.03
CA TRP A 457 -3.93 20.55 14.10
C TRP A 457 -3.41 21.65 13.16
N LYS A 458 -2.12 22.04 13.27
CA LYS A 458 -1.48 23.04 12.40
C LYS A 458 -1.07 22.50 11.01
N ASN A 459 -1.38 21.26 10.69
CA ASN A 459 -1.11 20.67 9.38
C ASN A 459 -1.97 21.35 8.29
N PRO A 460 -1.40 21.78 7.14
CA PRO A 460 -2.15 22.45 6.06
C PRO A 460 -3.38 21.70 5.58
N LYS A 461 -3.31 20.36 5.46
CA LYS A 461 -4.47 19.52 5.09
C LYS A 461 -5.60 19.61 6.11
N ILE A 462 -5.24 19.65 7.39
CA ILE A 462 -6.21 19.75 8.50
C ILE A 462 -6.81 21.16 8.58
N ILE A 463 -6.05 22.19 8.33
CA ILE A 463 -6.56 23.56 8.24
C ILE A 463 -7.60 23.66 7.12
N THR A 464 -7.32 23.12 5.94
CA THR A 464 -8.30 23.06 4.85
C THR A 464 -9.57 22.28 5.26
N TRP A 465 -9.42 21.20 6.01
CA TRP A 465 -10.55 20.44 6.54
C TRP A 465 -11.34 21.24 7.59
N LEU A 466 -10.69 21.96 8.50
CA LEU A 466 -11.33 22.85 9.48
C LEU A 466 -12.11 23.98 8.78
N ASP A 467 -11.54 24.55 7.72
CA ASP A 467 -12.15 25.64 6.95
C ASP A 467 -13.37 25.20 6.14
N SER A 468 -13.44 23.92 5.76
CA SER A 468 -14.55 23.40 4.95
C SER A 468 -15.89 23.37 5.70
N ASP A 469 -16.99 23.49 4.96
CA ASP A 469 -18.34 23.26 5.47
C ASP A 469 -18.74 21.77 5.37
N PRO A 470 -19.60 21.30 6.30
CA PRO A 470 -20.22 22.00 7.41
C PRO A 470 -19.29 22.18 8.61
N LYS A 471 -19.47 23.26 9.40
CA LYS A 471 -18.79 23.39 10.69
C LYS A 471 -19.37 22.40 11.70
N LEU A 472 -18.50 21.83 12.55
CA LEU A 472 -18.85 20.73 13.46
C LEU A 472 -18.91 21.14 14.93
N ALA A 473 -18.47 22.34 15.27
CA ALA A 473 -18.37 22.82 16.66
C ALA A 473 -19.67 22.72 17.46
N ASP A 474 -20.82 22.94 16.82
CA ASP A 474 -22.15 22.91 17.43
C ASP A 474 -22.99 21.69 17.03
N VAL A 475 -22.35 20.65 16.51
CA VAL A 475 -23.00 19.41 16.09
C VAL A 475 -22.84 18.33 17.15
N ASP A 476 -23.92 17.63 17.46
CA ASP A 476 -23.86 16.39 18.25
C ASP A 476 -23.29 15.25 17.37
N LEU A 477 -22.09 14.82 17.69
CA LEU A 477 -21.35 13.85 16.88
C LEU A 477 -21.56 12.38 17.32
N ARG A 478 -22.37 12.11 18.35
CA ARG A 478 -22.54 10.75 18.91
C ARG A 478 -22.97 9.73 17.87
N ASP A 479 -23.98 10.05 17.07
CA ASP A 479 -24.51 9.14 16.05
C ASP A 479 -23.49 8.84 14.95
N TYR A 480 -22.68 9.83 14.58
CA TYR A 480 -21.63 9.68 13.57
C TYR A 480 -20.50 8.79 14.05
N PHE A 481 -20.06 8.95 15.29
CA PHE A 481 -19.05 8.06 15.88
C PHE A 481 -19.60 6.67 16.16
N TRP A 482 -20.88 6.54 16.52
CA TRP A 482 -21.51 5.23 16.65
C TRP A 482 -21.50 4.45 15.33
N ILE A 483 -21.73 5.11 14.20
CA ILE A 483 -21.65 4.50 12.87
C ILE A 483 -20.19 4.16 12.49
N SER A 484 -19.22 4.98 12.94
CA SER A 484 -17.80 4.83 12.59
C SER A 484 -16.99 4.03 13.62
N ARG A 485 -17.68 3.32 14.52
CA ARG A 485 -17.06 2.59 15.65
C ARG A 485 -16.08 1.48 15.23
N ASP A 486 -16.18 0.97 14.02
CA ASP A 486 -15.25 -0.01 13.44
C ASP A 486 -13.81 0.52 13.29
N ARG A 487 -13.64 1.83 13.34
CA ARG A 487 -12.34 2.52 13.22
C ARG A 487 -11.77 3.01 14.54
N LEU A 488 -12.48 2.84 15.63
CA LEU A 488 -12.02 3.21 16.96
C LEU A 488 -11.39 1.97 17.60
N GLU A 489 -10.07 1.96 17.73
CA GLU A 489 -9.25 0.78 18.13
C GLU A 489 -9.54 0.23 19.52
N SER A 490 -10.26 0.97 20.39
CA SER A 490 -10.76 0.45 21.66
C SER A 490 -12.09 1.08 22.03
N MET A 491 -13.19 0.44 21.68
CA MET A 491 -14.48 0.82 22.24
C MET A 491 -14.60 0.56 23.74
N SER A 492 -13.72 -0.28 24.32
CA SER A 492 -13.69 -0.47 25.77
C SER A 492 -13.36 0.82 26.50
N ASP A 493 -12.39 1.62 25.99
CA ASP A 493 -12.04 2.92 26.58
C ASP A 493 -13.07 4.00 26.27
N ALA A 494 -13.84 3.83 25.22
CA ALA A 494 -14.77 4.81 24.68
C ALA A 494 -16.14 4.78 25.36
N MET A 495 -16.53 3.65 25.92
CA MET A 495 -17.74 3.51 26.75
C MET A 495 -17.44 3.76 28.24
N THR A 496 -16.17 3.83 28.60
CA THR A 496 -15.77 4.10 29.99
C THR A 496 -16.06 5.58 30.33
N PRO A 497 -16.80 5.87 31.38
CA PRO A 497 -17.09 7.24 31.79
C PRO A 497 -15.78 8.04 31.94
N PRO A 498 -15.75 9.32 31.53
CA PRO A 498 -14.53 10.15 31.59
C PRO A 498 -13.89 10.22 32.95
N ILE A 499 -14.71 10.20 34.01
CA ILE A 499 -14.23 10.20 35.39
C ILE A 499 -13.45 8.90 35.69
N VAL A 500 -13.90 7.77 35.23
CA VAL A 500 -13.21 6.48 35.39
C VAL A 500 -11.88 6.49 34.65
N THR A 501 -11.87 6.95 33.40
CA THR A 501 -10.63 7.05 32.60
C THR A 501 -9.63 8.01 33.22
N SER A 502 -10.09 9.18 33.73
CA SER A 502 -9.20 10.15 34.40
C SER A 502 -8.64 9.60 35.71
N THR A 503 -9.45 8.87 36.47
CA THR A 503 -9.02 8.24 37.74
C THR A 503 -8.00 7.13 37.44
N ILE A 504 -8.24 6.25 36.47
CA ILE A 504 -7.26 5.23 36.04
C ILE A 504 -5.93 5.88 35.65
N ASN A 505 -5.97 6.90 34.79
CA ASN A 505 -4.76 7.59 34.34
C ASN A 505 -4.02 8.27 35.52
N SER A 506 -4.73 8.82 36.48
CA SER A 506 -4.16 9.39 37.69
C SER A 506 -3.45 8.34 38.55
N LEU A 507 -4.03 7.15 38.69
CA LEU A 507 -3.46 6.04 39.46
C LEU A 507 -2.26 5.36 38.74
N MET A 508 -2.27 5.35 37.41
CA MET A 508 -1.26 4.68 36.57
C MET A 508 0.00 5.53 36.28
N VAL A 509 0.13 6.72 36.87
CA VAL A 509 1.37 7.52 36.74
C VAL A 509 2.55 6.79 37.38
N ASN A 510 3.63 6.60 36.62
CA ASN A 510 4.82 5.91 37.09
C ASN A 510 5.57 6.71 38.18
N GLY A 511 6.11 6.01 39.18
CA GLY A 511 6.97 6.61 40.20
C GLY A 511 6.24 7.40 41.31
N GLN A 512 4.93 7.25 41.46
CA GLN A 512 4.20 7.83 42.56
C GLN A 512 4.56 7.16 43.91
N ALA A 513 4.60 7.93 44.97
CA ALA A 513 4.74 7.39 46.32
C ALA A 513 3.46 6.61 46.71
N GLU A 514 3.61 5.48 47.37
CA GLU A 514 2.54 4.58 47.80
C GLU A 514 1.45 5.33 48.61
N ALA A 515 1.86 6.18 49.55
CA ALA A 515 0.96 6.99 50.35
C ALA A 515 0.05 7.93 49.51
N LEU A 516 0.56 8.43 48.36
CA LEU A 516 -0.22 9.26 47.45
C LEU A 516 -1.24 8.41 46.68
N ILE A 517 -0.89 7.17 46.33
CA ILE A 517 -1.81 6.25 45.66
C ILE A 517 -2.96 5.87 46.59
N HIS A 518 -2.68 5.54 47.86
CA HIS A 518 -3.70 5.30 48.87
C HIS A 518 -4.62 6.51 49.09
N GLN A 519 -4.05 7.73 49.14
CA GLN A 519 -4.85 8.94 49.22
C GLN A 519 -5.81 9.11 48.03
N LYS A 520 -5.33 8.85 46.80
CA LYS A 520 -6.14 8.90 45.58
C LYS A 520 -7.22 7.80 45.57
N ILE A 521 -6.91 6.60 46.03
CA ILE A 521 -7.90 5.52 46.15
C ILE A 521 -9.03 5.94 47.08
N LYS A 522 -8.70 6.45 48.26
CA LYS A 522 -9.70 6.90 49.25
C LYS A 522 -10.56 8.07 48.79
N HIS A 523 -9.97 9.00 48.03
CA HIS A 523 -10.69 10.19 47.59
C HIS A 523 -11.36 9.98 46.23
N ASP A 524 -10.61 9.46 45.23
CA ASP A 524 -11.03 9.46 43.85
C ASP A 524 -11.72 8.15 43.43
N VAL A 525 -11.40 6.99 44.09
CA VAL A 525 -12.02 5.71 43.77
C VAL A 525 -13.23 5.46 44.65
N LEU A 526 -13.06 5.47 45.99
CA LEU A 526 -14.15 5.25 46.92
C LEU A 526 -15.19 6.38 46.90
N GLY A 527 -14.85 7.57 46.39
CA GLY A 527 -15.78 8.67 46.15
C GLY A 527 -16.66 8.51 44.91
N LEU A 528 -16.40 7.51 44.06
CA LEU A 528 -17.23 7.19 42.87
C LEU A 528 -18.51 6.46 43.30
N GLN A 529 -19.56 6.57 42.48
CA GLN A 529 -20.74 5.70 42.59
C GLN A 529 -20.38 4.24 42.33
N ASP A 530 -21.08 3.30 42.97
CA ASP A 530 -20.77 1.87 42.90
C ASP A 530 -20.63 1.31 41.47
N ASN A 531 -21.49 1.72 40.54
CA ASN A 531 -21.41 1.32 39.13
C ASN A 531 -20.14 1.86 38.44
N LEU A 532 -19.64 3.01 38.82
CA LEU A 532 -18.40 3.60 38.28
C LEU A 532 -17.16 2.96 38.90
N GLN A 533 -17.22 2.54 40.16
CA GLN A 533 -16.16 1.76 40.81
C GLN A 533 -16.00 0.41 40.13
N HIS A 534 -17.08 -0.33 39.90
CA HIS A 534 -17.03 -1.63 39.17
C HIS A 534 -16.51 -1.47 37.73
N GLU A 535 -16.91 -0.40 37.03
CA GLU A 535 -16.38 -0.10 35.71
C GLU A 535 -14.87 0.16 35.76
N LEU A 536 -14.36 0.89 36.76
CA LEU A 536 -12.94 1.15 36.98
C LEU A 536 -12.16 -0.16 37.18
N TYR A 537 -12.63 -1.04 38.06
CA TYR A 537 -11.95 -2.32 38.32
C TYR A 537 -11.95 -3.21 37.07
N SER A 538 -13.09 -3.29 36.38
CA SER A 538 -13.22 -4.06 35.13
C SER A 538 -12.26 -3.55 34.05
N GLN A 539 -12.13 -2.23 33.89
CA GLN A 539 -11.22 -1.64 32.90
C GLN A 539 -9.73 -1.89 33.26
N LEU A 540 -9.36 -1.79 34.53
CA LEU A 540 -8.01 -2.15 34.98
C LEU A 540 -7.70 -3.63 34.71
N ALA A 541 -8.65 -4.53 34.99
CA ALA A 541 -8.48 -5.95 34.73
C ALA A 541 -8.31 -6.27 33.22
N LYS A 542 -9.14 -5.65 32.35
CA LYS A 542 -9.01 -5.78 30.89
C LYS A 542 -7.67 -5.26 30.38
N ARG A 543 -7.22 -4.09 30.90
CA ARG A 543 -5.95 -3.48 30.54
C ARG A 543 -4.75 -4.36 30.93
N ALA A 544 -4.78 -4.99 32.07
CA ALA A 544 -3.76 -5.96 32.48
C ALA A 544 -3.74 -7.21 31.59
N GLY A 545 -4.89 -7.65 31.08
CA GLY A 545 -5.01 -8.73 30.12
C GLY A 545 -4.34 -8.39 28.77
N ALA A 546 -4.54 -7.16 28.29
CA ALA A 546 -4.05 -6.70 27.00
C ALA A 546 -2.57 -6.26 27.02
N ASN A 547 -2.09 -5.64 28.11
CA ASN A 547 -0.76 -5.01 28.18
C ASN A 547 0.16 -5.65 29.24
N ASN A 548 1.14 -6.42 28.78
CA ASN A 548 2.11 -7.10 29.65
C ASN A 548 2.98 -6.15 30.48
N SER A 549 3.31 -4.97 29.98
CA SER A 549 4.20 -4.00 30.66
C SER A 549 3.55 -3.34 31.86
N GLU A 550 2.22 -3.20 31.87
CA GLU A 550 1.45 -2.56 32.94
C GLU A 550 0.94 -3.57 33.99
N ARG A 551 1.02 -4.87 33.73
CA ARG A 551 0.47 -5.92 34.61
C ARG A 551 0.91 -5.78 36.05
N LYS A 552 2.21 -5.64 36.31
CA LYS A 552 2.74 -5.53 37.67
C LYS A 552 2.18 -4.30 38.40
N GLN A 553 2.09 -3.16 37.73
CA GLN A 553 1.54 -1.94 38.31
C GLN A 553 0.05 -2.10 38.62
N ILE A 554 -0.72 -2.72 37.75
CA ILE A 554 -2.16 -2.95 37.97
C ILE A 554 -2.37 -3.96 39.12
N PHE A 555 -1.59 -5.02 39.23
CA PHE A 555 -1.67 -5.95 40.37
C PHE A 555 -1.36 -5.25 41.70
N ASN A 556 -0.37 -4.36 41.77
CA ASN A 556 -0.11 -3.56 42.96
C ASN A 556 -1.26 -2.58 43.24
N LEU A 557 -1.91 -1.98 42.22
CA LEU A 557 -3.09 -1.13 42.44
C LEU A 557 -4.25 -1.91 43.01
N PHE A 558 -4.49 -3.15 42.58
CA PHE A 558 -5.52 -3.99 43.21
C PHE A 558 -5.17 -4.33 44.67
N GLU A 559 -3.89 -4.62 44.98
CA GLU A 559 -3.43 -4.77 46.37
C GLU A 559 -3.80 -3.56 47.21
N TYR A 560 -3.42 -2.37 46.79
CA TYR A 560 -3.75 -1.11 47.51
C TYR A 560 -5.24 -0.84 47.60
N MET A 561 -6.03 -1.14 46.56
CA MET A 561 -7.49 -1.00 46.59
C MET A 561 -8.13 -1.98 47.57
N ILE A 562 -7.67 -3.22 47.64
CA ILE A 562 -8.11 -4.23 48.60
C ILE A 562 -7.78 -3.78 50.04
N ASP A 563 -6.55 -3.33 50.29
CA ASP A 563 -6.11 -2.80 51.60
C ASP A 563 -6.89 -1.57 52.05
N ASP A 564 -7.32 -0.73 51.11
CA ASP A 564 -8.16 0.46 51.40
C ASP A 564 -9.68 0.14 51.46
N GLY A 565 -10.06 -1.13 51.32
CA GLY A 565 -11.45 -1.61 51.47
C GLY A 565 -12.34 -1.38 50.24
N CYS A 566 -11.75 -1.28 49.04
CA CYS A 566 -12.53 -1.20 47.81
C CYS A 566 -13.24 -2.54 47.53
N PRO A 567 -14.51 -2.56 47.03
CA PRO A 567 -15.27 -3.78 46.74
C PRO A 567 -14.86 -4.37 45.38
N CYS A 568 -13.55 -4.66 45.16
CA CYS A 568 -13.00 -5.11 43.89
C CYS A 568 -12.69 -6.61 43.83
N GLY A 569 -13.15 -7.41 44.81
CA GLY A 569 -12.80 -8.82 44.96
C GLY A 569 -13.12 -9.68 43.71
N ASN A 570 -14.33 -9.55 43.16
CA ASN A 570 -14.73 -10.28 41.96
C ASN A 570 -13.90 -9.91 40.73
N ASP A 571 -13.57 -8.64 40.58
CA ASP A 571 -12.75 -8.14 39.46
C ASP A 571 -11.29 -8.62 39.61
N PHE A 572 -10.78 -8.70 40.84
CA PHE A 572 -9.45 -9.26 41.11
C PHE A 572 -9.38 -10.77 40.83
N HIS A 573 -10.38 -11.56 41.21
CA HIS A 573 -10.49 -12.99 40.83
C HIS A 573 -10.54 -13.14 39.29
N THR A 574 -11.31 -12.30 38.61
CA THR A 574 -11.38 -12.29 37.15
C THR A 574 -10.01 -11.95 36.53
N LEU A 575 -9.30 -10.96 37.09
CA LEU A 575 -7.94 -10.61 36.66
C LEU A 575 -6.98 -11.80 36.83
N CYS A 576 -7.00 -12.45 37.98
CA CYS A 576 -6.17 -13.61 38.29
C CYS A 576 -6.45 -14.82 37.38
N SER A 577 -7.72 -15.02 36.97
CA SER A 577 -8.11 -16.06 36.03
C SER A 577 -7.67 -15.76 34.57
N THR A 578 -7.73 -14.50 34.19
CA THR A 578 -7.40 -14.04 32.82
C THR A 578 -5.89 -13.98 32.59
N VAL A 579 -5.14 -13.50 33.60
CA VAL A 579 -3.69 -13.37 33.54
C VAL A 579 -3.05 -14.57 34.25
N SER A 580 -2.20 -15.34 33.53
CA SER A 580 -1.50 -16.49 34.10
C SER A 580 -0.45 -16.06 35.15
N TYR A 581 -0.88 -15.42 36.26
CA TYR A 581 0.00 -14.86 37.30
C TYR A 581 0.93 -15.90 37.92
N LYS A 582 0.48 -17.18 38.01
CA LYS A 582 1.26 -18.31 38.56
C LYS A 582 2.59 -18.55 37.80
N LYS A 583 2.62 -18.17 36.50
CA LYS A 583 3.83 -18.31 35.66
C LYS A 583 4.75 -17.09 35.73
N VAL A 584 4.36 -16.01 36.42
CA VAL A 584 5.12 -14.76 36.51
C VAL A 584 5.52 -14.52 37.97
N PRO A 585 6.79 -14.75 38.37
CA PRO A 585 7.21 -14.68 39.76
C PRO A 585 6.82 -13.38 40.48
N ALA A 586 6.94 -12.24 39.78
CA ALA A 586 6.61 -10.93 40.36
C ALA A 586 5.11 -10.78 40.69
N LEU A 587 4.21 -11.35 39.86
CA LEU A 587 2.78 -11.32 40.11
C LEU A 587 2.37 -12.32 41.19
N LYS A 588 2.98 -13.49 41.18
CA LYS A 588 2.77 -14.51 42.23
C LYS A 588 3.07 -13.96 43.63
N VAL A 589 4.14 -13.18 43.79
CA VAL A 589 4.48 -12.55 45.09
C VAL A 589 3.37 -11.59 45.53
N ILE A 590 2.82 -10.77 44.63
CA ILE A 590 1.74 -9.81 44.96
C ILE A 590 0.48 -10.57 45.37
N VAL A 591 0.04 -11.56 44.57
CA VAL A 591 -1.14 -12.36 44.88
C VAL A 591 -1.03 -13.09 46.20
N ASN A 592 0.16 -13.68 46.52
CA ASN A 592 0.39 -14.34 47.79
C ASN A 592 0.34 -13.36 48.98
N ARG A 593 0.85 -12.12 48.84
CA ARG A 593 0.73 -11.09 49.89
C ARG A 593 -0.75 -10.74 50.18
N ILE A 594 -1.55 -10.56 49.13
CA ILE A 594 -2.99 -10.30 49.26
C ILE A 594 -3.67 -11.48 49.98
N ALA A 595 -3.37 -12.72 49.59
CA ALA A 595 -3.94 -13.92 50.16
C ALA A 595 -3.50 -14.16 51.62
N ASP A 596 -2.30 -13.68 52.02
CA ASP A 596 -1.81 -13.74 53.40
C ASP A 596 -2.46 -12.68 54.31
N SER A 597 -2.83 -11.52 53.77
CA SER A 597 -3.42 -10.39 54.49
C SER A 597 -4.93 -10.48 54.54
N HIS A 598 -5.61 -11.09 53.57
CA HIS A 598 -7.05 -11.11 53.43
C HIS A 598 -7.60 -12.52 53.21
N ASP A 599 -8.37 -13.05 54.17
CA ASP A 599 -8.88 -14.42 54.18
C ASP A 599 -9.72 -14.81 52.95
N GLU A 600 -10.39 -13.84 52.33
CA GLU A 600 -11.25 -14.01 51.14
C GLU A 600 -10.49 -14.37 49.86
N TYR A 601 -9.15 -14.20 49.83
CA TYR A 601 -8.31 -14.52 48.68
C TYR A 601 -7.41 -15.73 48.89
N LYS A 602 -7.63 -16.50 49.99
CA LYS A 602 -6.77 -17.70 50.31
C LYS A 602 -6.82 -18.77 49.22
N ASP A 603 -7.87 -18.84 48.44
CA ASP A 603 -8.00 -19.76 47.31
C ASP A 603 -7.06 -19.43 46.14
N LEU A 604 -6.55 -18.20 46.06
CA LEU A 604 -5.56 -17.78 45.08
C LEU A 604 -4.11 -18.06 45.51
N LYS A 605 -3.88 -18.43 46.77
CA LYS A 605 -2.54 -18.70 47.30
C LYS A 605 -1.95 -19.97 46.72
N GLU A 606 -0.68 -19.94 46.34
CA GLU A 606 0.13 -21.09 45.96
C GLU A 606 1.32 -21.28 46.88
#